data_bc350cd7939b534aa3f453527c9b1427
#
_entry.id   bc350cd7939b534aa3f453527c9b1427
#
_cell.length_a   1.000
_cell.length_b   1.000
_cell.length_c   1.000
_cell.angle_alpha   90.00
_cell.angle_beta   90.00
_cell.angle_gamma   90.00
#
_symmetry.space_group_name_H-M   'P 1'
#
loop_
_entity.id
_entity.type
_entity.pdbx_description
1 polymer ?
#
loop_
_entity_poly.entity_id
_entity_poly.type
_entity_poly.pdbx_seq_one_letter_code
_entity_poly.pdbx_strand_id
1 'polypeptide(L)'
;MKKIFLLLNTIKYLKWQQIYFRLLRKIIKPKVKESFPGTKPMRSNKWIHHDLYDKKIDNQLNACFLNQSKKLDLPNDWNDESFSKLWVYNLHYFEDLLCEDSNQSRNIHLKLLNKWVDENPIGFGNGWEPYPLSLRIVNTLKAWLGGLELDNKLFESIHN
;
A
#
# COMPACT_ATOMS: atom_id res chain seq x y z
N MET A 1 20.31 28.34 -0.26
CA MET A 1 19.42 29.50 -0.53
C MET A 1 18.23 29.15 -1.45
N LYS A 2 18.42 28.50 -2.61
CA LYS A 2 17.29 28.17 -3.54
C LYS A 2 16.14 27.37 -2.91
N LYS A 3 16.40 26.39 -2.01
CA LYS A 3 15.35 25.57 -1.36
C LYS A 3 14.47 26.38 -0.41
N ILE A 4 15.04 27.34 0.33
CA ILE A 4 14.29 28.19 1.26
C ILE A 4 13.39 29.16 0.50
N PHE A 5 13.86 29.73 -0.60
CA PHE A 5 13.07 30.61 -1.46
C PHE A 5 11.91 29.89 -2.12
N LEU A 6 12.12 28.65 -2.60
CA LEU A 6 11.07 27.78 -3.11
C LEU A 6 10.01 27.46 -2.04
N LEU A 7 10.46 27.18 -0.80
CA LEU A 7 9.56 26.89 0.32
C LEU A 7 8.69 28.11 0.66
N LEU A 8 9.27 29.29 0.75
CA LEU A 8 8.55 30.53 1.03
C LEU A 8 7.54 30.86 -0.07
N ASN A 9 7.91 30.69 -1.34
CA ASN A 9 6.98 30.85 -2.45
C ASN A 9 5.83 29.84 -2.42
N THR A 10 6.07 28.60 -2.01
CA THR A 10 5.02 27.60 -1.90
C THR A 10 4.06 27.92 -0.73
N ILE A 11 4.60 28.36 0.40
CA ILE A 11 3.80 28.72 1.60
C ILE A 11 2.85 29.87 1.29
N LYS A 12 3.24 30.83 0.48
CA LYS A 12 2.42 31.99 0.11
C LYS A 12 1.08 31.62 -0.55
N TYR A 13 1.02 30.47 -1.25
CA TYR A 13 -0.19 29.99 -1.94
C TYR A 13 -1.00 28.96 -1.12
N LEU A 14 -0.50 28.56 0.06
CA LEU A 14 -1.20 27.62 0.93
C LEU A 14 -2.24 28.36 1.78
N LYS A 15 -3.44 27.77 1.90
CA LYS A 15 -4.43 28.24 2.87
C LYS A 15 -3.89 28.00 4.28
N TRP A 16 -4.17 28.92 5.21
CA TRP A 16 -3.78 28.82 6.62
C TRP A 16 -4.10 27.45 7.24
N GLN A 17 -5.28 26.91 6.94
CA GLN A 17 -5.70 25.58 7.39
C GLN A 17 -4.75 24.47 6.94
N GLN A 18 -4.21 24.54 5.72
CA GLN A 18 -3.26 23.54 5.20
C GLN A 18 -1.92 23.58 5.95
N ILE A 19 -1.47 24.77 6.32
CA ILE A 19 -0.25 24.95 7.13
C ILE A 19 -0.48 24.41 8.54
N TYR A 20 -1.59 24.82 9.18
CA TYR A 20 -1.97 24.37 10.51
C TYR A 20 -2.05 22.84 10.61
N PHE A 21 -2.81 22.18 9.71
CA PHE A 21 -2.95 20.72 9.75
C PHE A 21 -1.65 19.97 9.40
N ARG A 22 -0.77 20.53 8.56
CA ARG A 22 0.55 19.94 8.31
C ARG A 22 1.43 19.96 9.56
N LEU A 23 1.42 21.04 10.30
CA LEU A 23 2.16 21.15 11.56
C LEU A 23 1.55 20.26 12.63
N LEU A 24 0.23 20.27 12.75
CA LEU A 24 -0.49 19.46 13.73
C LEU A 24 -0.22 17.96 13.54
N ARG A 25 -0.23 17.46 12.30
CA ARG A 25 0.05 16.04 11.98
C ARG A 25 1.50 15.62 12.25
N LYS A 26 2.44 16.55 12.31
CA LYS A 26 3.81 16.25 12.75
C LYS A 26 3.92 16.01 14.26
N ILE A 27 3.04 16.65 15.02
CA ILE A 27 3.03 16.59 16.49
C ILE A 27 2.07 15.52 16.98
N ILE A 28 0.86 15.48 16.43
CA ILE A 28 -0.17 14.52 16.79
C ILE A 28 -0.20 13.41 15.77
N LYS A 29 0.38 12.27 16.13
CA LYS A 29 0.20 11.04 15.37
C LYS A 29 -1.17 10.46 15.70
N PRO A 30 -2.00 10.08 14.71
CA PRO A 30 -3.26 9.41 14.98
C PRO A 30 -2.99 8.12 15.77
N LYS A 31 -3.74 7.91 16.85
CA LYS A 31 -3.69 6.63 17.58
C LYS A 31 -4.47 5.61 16.77
N VAL A 32 -3.83 4.50 16.45
CA VAL A 32 -4.49 3.34 15.84
C VAL A 32 -5.43 2.74 16.90
N LYS A 33 -6.69 2.51 16.56
CA LYS A 33 -7.61 1.74 17.40
C LYS A 33 -7.28 0.27 17.25
N GLU A 34 -6.80 -0.37 18.30
CA GLU A 34 -6.39 -1.78 18.33
C GLU A 34 -7.56 -2.77 18.38
N SER A 35 -8.76 -2.41 17.97
CA SER A 35 -9.88 -3.33 18.06
C SER A 35 -10.55 -3.58 16.72
N PHE A 36 -10.15 -4.66 16.07
CA PHE A 36 -10.96 -5.29 15.04
C PHE A 36 -12.14 -6.03 15.73
N PRO A 37 -13.39 -5.83 15.31
CA PRO A 37 -14.56 -6.46 15.97
C PRO A 37 -14.63 -7.98 15.80
N GLY A 38 -13.62 -8.63 15.25
CA GLY A 38 -13.49 -10.10 15.16
C GLY A 38 -14.37 -10.79 14.14
N THR A 39 -15.35 -10.11 13.55
CA THR A 39 -16.26 -10.69 12.55
C THR A 39 -15.91 -10.20 11.16
N LYS A 40 -15.51 -11.13 10.28
CA LYS A 40 -15.33 -10.83 8.87
C LYS A 40 -16.67 -10.44 8.25
N PRO A 41 -16.72 -9.38 7.42
CA PRO A 41 -17.94 -9.06 6.68
C PRO A 41 -18.29 -10.20 5.73
N MET A 42 -19.60 -10.44 5.52
CA MET A 42 -20.07 -11.46 4.58
C MET A 42 -19.79 -10.97 3.15
N ARG A 43 -19.12 -11.82 2.35
CA ARG A 43 -18.84 -11.52 0.93
C ARG A 43 -20.14 -11.59 0.12
N SER A 44 -20.36 -10.58 -0.73
CA SER A 44 -21.46 -10.62 -1.71
C SER A 44 -21.04 -11.48 -2.90
N ASN A 45 -21.88 -12.45 -3.29
CA ASN A 45 -21.67 -13.27 -4.49
C ASN A 45 -21.93 -12.50 -5.80
N LYS A 46 -22.29 -11.22 -5.73
CA LYS A 46 -22.58 -10.37 -6.89
C LYS A 46 -21.36 -9.61 -7.43
N TRP A 47 -20.21 -9.71 -6.75
CA TRP A 47 -18.99 -9.03 -7.21
C TRP A 47 -18.41 -9.76 -8.43
N ILE A 48 -18.24 -9.01 -9.51
CA ILE A 48 -17.55 -9.51 -10.71
C ILE A 48 -16.08 -9.11 -10.58
N HIS A 49 -15.19 -10.12 -10.62
CA HIS A 49 -13.75 -9.85 -10.68
C HIS A 49 -13.41 -9.25 -12.04
N HIS A 50 -12.63 -8.18 -12.03
CA HIS A 50 -12.10 -7.56 -13.23
C HIS A 50 -10.57 -7.59 -13.16
N ASP A 51 -9.93 -8.08 -14.22
CA ASP A 51 -8.52 -7.95 -14.42
C ASP A 51 -8.22 -6.51 -14.82
N LEU A 52 -7.63 -5.74 -13.91
CA LEU A 52 -7.47 -4.28 -14.04
C LEU A 52 -6.06 -3.88 -14.42
N TYR A 53 -5.07 -4.74 -14.20
CA TYR A 53 -3.66 -4.41 -14.32
C TYR A 53 -2.87 -5.53 -14.99
N ASP A 54 -1.79 -5.17 -15.67
CA ASP A 54 -0.77 -6.10 -16.10
C ASP A 54 0.02 -6.60 -14.89
N LYS A 55 0.46 -7.86 -14.95
CA LYS A 55 1.30 -8.47 -13.91
C LYS A 55 2.64 -7.74 -13.80
N LYS A 56 2.98 -7.27 -12.60
CA LYS A 56 4.21 -6.52 -12.30
C LYS A 56 5.24 -7.32 -11.52
N ILE A 57 4.80 -8.35 -10.78
CA ILE A 57 5.66 -9.20 -9.96
C ILE A 57 5.46 -10.64 -10.40
N ASP A 58 6.53 -11.29 -10.82
CA ASP A 58 6.50 -12.68 -11.26
C ASP A 58 6.62 -13.68 -10.08
N ASN A 59 6.52 -14.97 -10.41
CA ASN A 59 6.58 -16.05 -9.43
C ASN A 59 7.95 -16.19 -8.74
N GLN A 60 8.99 -15.57 -9.27
CA GLN A 60 10.35 -15.57 -8.73
C GLN A 60 10.67 -14.29 -7.95
N LEU A 61 9.64 -13.44 -7.70
CA LEU A 61 9.73 -12.12 -7.08
C LEU A 61 10.57 -11.11 -7.88
N ASN A 62 10.63 -11.23 -9.21
CA ASN A 62 11.13 -10.15 -10.03
C ASN A 62 10.00 -9.12 -10.21
N ALA A 63 10.23 -7.92 -9.72
CA ALA A 63 9.29 -6.80 -9.83
C ALA A 63 9.71 -5.86 -10.95
N CYS A 64 8.75 -5.38 -11.75
CA CYS A 64 8.98 -4.40 -12.81
C CYS A 64 8.00 -3.23 -12.64
N PHE A 65 8.51 -2.09 -12.17
CA PHE A 65 7.75 -0.85 -12.05
C PHE A 65 8.47 0.28 -12.79
N LEU A 66 7.71 1.11 -13.51
CA LEU A 66 8.25 2.27 -14.23
C LEU A 66 9.41 1.91 -15.18
N ASN A 67 9.32 0.78 -15.86
CA ASN A 67 10.37 0.21 -16.73
C ASN A 67 11.70 -0.09 -16.02
N GLN A 68 11.68 -0.24 -14.70
CA GLN A 68 12.83 -0.64 -13.90
C GLN A 68 12.52 -1.97 -13.22
N SER A 69 13.35 -2.99 -13.47
CA SER A 69 13.18 -4.33 -12.92
C SER A 69 14.17 -4.61 -11.81
N LYS A 70 13.73 -5.32 -10.78
CA LYS A 70 14.56 -5.80 -9.67
C LYS A 70 14.01 -7.13 -9.16
N LYS A 71 14.90 -8.03 -8.80
CA LYS A 71 14.55 -9.17 -7.95
C LYS A 71 14.42 -8.69 -6.51
N LEU A 72 13.26 -8.88 -5.91
CA LEU A 72 12.97 -8.37 -4.58
C LEU A 72 13.77 -9.13 -3.50
N ASP A 73 14.40 -8.36 -2.62
CA ASP A 73 15.07 -8.80 -1.39
C ASP A 73 14.32 -8.22 -0.18
N LEU A 74 13.29 -8.93 0.26
CA LEU A 74 12.43 -8.49 1.37
C LEU A 74 12.99 -8.97 2.73
N PRO A 75 13.02 -8.13 3.76
CA PRO A 75 12.27 -6.86 3.92
C PRO A 75 12.96 -5.60 3.40
N ASN A 76 14.21 -5.65 2.96
CA ASN A 76 15.02 -4.48 2.65
C ASN A 76 14.36 -3.56 1.61
N ASP A 77 13.73 -4.15 0.60
CA ASP A 77 13.17 -3.42 -0.53
C ASP A 77 11.88 -2.65 -0.23
N TRP A 78 11.20 -2.92 0.89
CA TRP A 78 10.00 -2.15 1.26
C TRP A 78 10.26 -0.65 1.38
N ASN A 79 11.47 -0.25 1.75
CA ASN A 79 11.83 1.15 1.94
C ASN A 79 13.18 1.49 1.29
N ASP A 80 13.53 0.84 0.19
CA ASP A 80 14.83 1.03 -0.50
C ASP A 80 14.91 2.43 -1.12
N GLU A 81 15.80 3.26 -0.59
CA GLU A 81 16.04 4.63 -1.06
C GLU A 81 16.86 4.69 -2.37
N SER A 82 17.41 3.57 -2.85
CA SER A 82 18.14 3.51 -4.12
C SER A 82 17.23 3.66 -5.33
N PHE A 83 15.94 3.34 -5.16
CA PHE A 83 14.90 3.58 -6.17
C PHE A 83 14.15 4.89 -5.97
N SER A 84 13.48 5.35 -7.04
CA SER A 84 12.59 6.50 -6.90
C SER A 84 11.47 6.17 -5.91
N LYS A 85 11.03 7.17 -5.15
CA LYS A 85 9.92 7.02 -4.21
C LYS A 85 8.66 6.44 -4.88
N LEU A 86 8.41 6.79 -6.14
CA LEU A 86 7.29 6.28 -6.89
C LEU A 86 7.44 4.78 -7.22
N TRP A 87 8.66 4.30 -7.50
CA TRP A 87 8.92 2.88 -7.69
C TRP A 87 8.59 2.09 -6.42
N VAL A 88 9.10 2.55 -5.27
CA VAL A 88 8.82 1.94 -3.96
C VAL A 88 7.33 1.97 -3.63
N TYR A 89 6.63 3.06 -3.96
CA TYR A 89 5.18 3.14 -3.78
C TYR A 89 4.43 2.08 -4.56
N ASN A 90 4.82 1.80 -5.82
CA ASN A 90 4.19 0.75 -6.62
C ASN A 90 4.29 -0.63 -5.96
N LEU A 91 5.41 -0.92 -5.28
CA LEU A 91 5.58 -2.17 -4.52
C LEU A 91 4.54 -2.32 -3.39
N HIS A 92 4.06 -1.21 -2.83
CA HIS A 92 3.06 -1.19 -1.76
C HIS A 92 1.61 -1.15 -2.24
N TYR A 93 1.34 -0.96 -3.54
CA TYR A 93 -0.05 -0.86 -4.05
C TYR A 93 -0.75 -2.21 -4.11
N PHE A 94 0.00 -3.28 -4.28
CA PHE A 94 -0.55 -4.63 -4.48
C PHE A 94 -1.52 -4.71 -5.66
N GLU A 95 -1.22 -4.03 -6.76
CA GLU A 95 -2.02 -4.06 -7.99
C GLU A 95 -2.12 -5.46 -8.59
N ASP A 96 -1.07 -6.27 -8.43
CA ASP A 96 -1.01 -7.65 -8.91
C ASP A 96 -2.07 -8.58 -8.28
N LEU A 97 -2.72 -8.18 -7.19
CA LEU A 97 -3.91 -8.87 -6.68
C LEU A 97 -5.09 -8.81 -7.66
N LEU A 98 -5.06 -7.87 -8.60
CA LEU A 98 -6.10 -7.61 -9.61
C LEU A 98 -5.57 -7.76 -11.04
N CYS A 99 -4.43 -8.43 -11.23
CA CYS A 99 -3.88 -8.70 -12.56
C CYS A 99 -4.57 -9.90 -13.23
N GLU A 100 -4.39 -10.01 -14.54
CA GLU A 100 -5.00 -11.03 -15.38
C GLU A 100 -4.78 -12.46 -14.86
N ASP A 101 -3.59 -12.78 -14.38
CA ASP A 101 -3.22 -14.10 -13.83
C ASP A 101 -3.36 -14.22 -12.31
N SER A 102 -4.10 -13.30 -11.65
CA SER A 102 -4.17 -13.24 -10.17
C SER A 102 -4.60 -14.57 -9.53
N ASN A 103 -5.53 -15.29 -10.15
CA ASN A 103 -5.98 -16.59 -9.65
C ASN A 103 -4.88 -17.64 -9.66
N GLN A 104 -4.01 -17.68 -10.68
CA GLN A 104 -2.89 -18.62 -10.78
C GLN A 104 -1.76 -18.24 -9.80
N SER A 105 -1.55 -16.94 -9.57
CA SER A 105 -0.51 -16.40 -8.69
C SER A 105 -0.99 -16.17 -7.24
N ARG A 106 -2.23 -16.56 -6.92
CA ARG A 106 -2.90 -16.28 -5.62
C ARG A 106 -2.03 -16.62 -4.40
N ASN A 107 -1.39 -17.77 -4.40
CA ASN A 107 -0.54 -18.18 -3.27
C ASN A 107 0.67 -17.26 -3.06
N ILE A 108 1.22 -16.72 -4.14
CA ILE A 108 2.35 -15.80 -4.09
C ILE A 108 1.87 -14.44 -3.58
N HIS A 109 0.74 -13.95 -4.10
CA HIS A 109 0.15 -12.69 -3.65
C HIS A 109 -0.20 -12.72 -2.16
N LEU A 110 -0.78 -13.83 -1.67
CA LEU A 110 -1.07 -14.02 -0.25
C LEU A 110 0.20 -14.05 0.59
N LYS A 111 1.23 -14.78 0.16
CA LYS A 111 2.52 -14.80 0.86
C LYS A 111 3.15 -13.41 0.92
N LEU A 112 3.14 -12.68 -0.19
CA LEU A 112 3.69 -11.33 -0.25
C LEU A 112 2.92 -10.36 0.64
N LEU A 113 1.59 -10.45 0.65
CA LEU A 113 0.72 -9.62 1.48
C LEU A 113 0.91 -9.92 2.98
N ASN A 114 0.99 -11.20 3.37
CA ASN A 114 1.30 -11.61 4.74
C ASN A 114 2.69 -11.13 5.18
N LYS A 115 3.70 -11.31 4.31
CA LYS A 115 5.06 -10.84 4.56
C LYS A 115 5.09 -9.31 4.73
N TRP A 116 4.30 -8.59 3.91
CA TRP A 116 4.18 -7.15 4.05
C TRP A 116 3.65 -6.73 5.44
N VAL A 117 2.61 -7.39 5.93
CA VAL A 117 2.02 -7.11 7.26
C VAL A 117 3.02 -7.39 8.37
N ASP A 118 3.83 -8.46 8.25
CA ASP A 118 4.86 -8.82 9.24
C ASP A 118 6.01 -7.81 9.28
N GLU A 119 6.40 -7.29 8.13
CA GLU A 119 7.64 -6.53 7.97
C GLU A 119 7.45 -5.01 7.95
N ASN A 120 6.20 -4.53 7.90
CA ASN A 120 5.89 -3.09 7.88
C ASN A 120 5.10 -2.68 9.12
N PRO A 121 5.77 -2.29 10.21
CA PRO A 121 5.12 -1.85 11.44
C PRO A 121 4.14 -0.70 11.20
N ILE A 122 3.01 -0.71 11.90
CA ILE A 122 1.92 0.24 11.71
C ILE A 122 2.41 1.68 11.80
N GLY A 123 2.09 2.47 10.80
CA GLY A 123 2.43 3.89 10.72
C GLY A 123 3.89 4.20 10.39
N PHE A 124 4.69 3.19 10.01
CA PHE A 124 6.10 3.37 9.67
C PHE A 124 6.39 2.99 8.21
N GLY A 125 7.25 3.79 7.55
CA GLY A 125 7.73 3.55 6.20
C GLY A 125 6.79 3.99 5.08
N ASN A 126 7.24 3.79 3.84
CA ASN A 126 6.57 4.27 2.63
C ASN A 126 5.17 3.67 2.43
N GLY A 127 4.97 2.43 2.84
CA GLY A 127 3.70 1.74 2.69
C GLY A 127 2.56 2.30 3.56
N TRP A 128 2.89 3.09 4.59
CA TRP A 128 1.91 3.75 5.46
C TRP A 128 1.65 5.21 5.10
N GLU A 129 2.29 5.72 4.04
CA GLU A 129 1.93 7.03 3.54
C GLU A 129 0.52 7.01 2.93
N PRO A 130 -0.21 8.14 2.93
CA PRO A 130 -1.64 8.17 2.56
C PRO A 130 -1.97 7.56 1.20
N TYR A 131 -1.12 7.77 0.21
CA TYR A 131 -1.39 7.30 -1.15
C TYR A 131 -1.19 5.78 -1.30
N PRO A 132 -0.03 5.19 -0.95
CA PRO A 132 0.15 3.72 -0.98
C PRO A 132 -0.84 3.00 -0.06
N LEU A 133 -1.11 3.53 1.12
CA LEU A 133 -2.08 2.98 2.06
C LEU A 133 -3.46 2.85 1.42
N SER A 134 -3.97 3.93 0.81
CA SER A 134 -5.30 3.93 0.20
C SER A 134 -5.41 2.94 -0.95
N LEU A 135 -4.41 2.84 -1.83
CA LEU A 135 -4.40 1.90 -2.94
C LEU A 135 -4.32 0.45 -2.46
N ARG A 136 -3.44 0.15 -1.49
CA ARG A 136 -3.32 -1.20 -0.92
C ARG A 136 -4.65 -1.66 -0.33
N ILE A 137 -5.31 -0.84 0.48
CA ILE A 137 -6.61 -1.18 1.06
C ILE A 137 -7.64 -1.47 -0.04
N VAL A 138 -7.76 -0.59 -1.01
CA VAL A 138 -8.74 -0.74 -2.11
C VAL A 138 -8.45 -1.99 -2.93
N ASN A 139 -7.20 -2.24 -3.32
CA ASN A 139 -6.82 -3.40 -4.13
C ASN A 139 -7.03 -4.71 -3.35
N THR A 140 -6.67 -4.75 -2.08
CA THR A 140 -6.88 -5.92 -1.22
C THR A 140 -8.37 -6.21 -1.03
N LEU A 141 -9.20 -5.18 -0.79
CA LEU A 141 -10.65 -5.34 -0.67
C LEU A 141 -11.30 -5.81 -1.97
N LYS A 142 -10.89 -5.27 -3.13
CA LYS A 142 -11.37 -5.72 -4.44
C LYS A 142 -10.99 -7.18 -4.69
N ALA A 143 -9.76 -7.57 -4.39
CA ALA A 143 -9.31 -8.96 -4.54
C ALA A 143 -10.09 -9.91 -3.61
N TRP A 144 -10.35 -9.50 -2.37
CA TRP A 144 -11.18 -10.25 -1.45
C TRP A 144 -12.62 -10.40 -1.97
N LEU A 145 -13.24 -9.33 -2.45
CA LEU A 145 -14.56 -9.38 -3.08
C LEU A 145 -14.55 -10.30 -4.31
N GLY A 146 -13.46 -10.31 -5.08
CA GLY A 146 -13.24 -11.19 -6.25
C GLY A 146 -12.90 -12.64 -5.91
N GLY A 147 -12.85 -13.03 -4.63
CA GLY A 147 -12.66 -14.42 -4.22
C GLY A 147 -11.35 -14.72 -3.49
N LEU A 148 -10.45 -13.74 -3.29
CA LEU A 148 -9.25 -13.97 -2.47
C LEU A 148 -9.66 -14.19 -1.01
N GLU A 149 -9.21 -15.30 -0.42
CA GLU A 149 -9.45 -15.56 1.01
C GLU A 149 -8.38 -14.81 1.84
N LEU A 150 -8.86 -13.93 2.71
CA LEU A 150 -8.02 -13.22 3.69
C LEU A 150 -8.22 -13.86 5.07
N ASP A 151 -7.12 -14.05 5.80
CA ASP A 151 -7.17 -14.45 7.20
C ASP A 151 -7.50 -13.25 8.13
N ASN A 152 -7.60 -13.51 9.43
CA ASN A 152 -7.95 -12.47 10.40
C ASN A 152 -6.87 -11.40 10.48
N LYS A 153 -5.60 -11.79 10.40
CA LYS A 153 -4.45 -10.89 10.46
C LYS A 153 -4.46 -9.87 9.32
N LEU A 154 -4.76 -10.32 8.10
CA LEU A 154 -4.88 -9.43 6.93
C LEU A 154 -6.08 -8.49 7.07
N PHE A 155 -7.22 -8.96 7.58
CA PHE A 155 -8.36 -8.09 7.88
C PHE A 155 -8.04 -7.04 8.95
N GLU A 156 -7.36 -7.42 10.01
CA GLU A 156 -6.91 -6.49 11.06
C GLU A 156 -5.99 -5.41 10.47
N SER A 157 -5.05 -5.80 9.59
CA SER A 157 -4.15 -4.85 8.93
C SER A 157 -4.86 -3.85 8.01
N ILE A 158 -6.03 -4.22 7.44
CA ILE A 158 -6.83 -3.30 6.62
C ILE A 158 -7.65 -2.37 7.50
N HIS A 159 -8.08 -2.84 8.68
CA HIS A 159 -8.91 -2.09 9.60
C HIS A 159 -8.13 -1.02 10.38
N ASN A 160 -6.90 -1.29 10.72
CA ASN A 160 -5.99 -0.41 11.47
C ASN A 160 -5.34 0.65 10.60
#